data_16c00bdf751079f327dc10a956b10daf
#
_entry.id   16c00bdf751079f327dc10a956b10daf
#
_cell.length_a   1.000
_cell.length_b   1.000
_cell.length_c   1.000
_cell.angle_alpha   90.00
_cell.angle_beta   90.00
_cell.angle_gamma   90.00
#
_symmetry.space_group_name_H-M   'P 1'
#
loop_
_entity.id
_entity.type
_entity.pdbx_description
1 polymer ?
#
loop_
_entity_poly.entity_id
_entity_poly.type
_entity_poly.pdbx_seq_one_letter_code
_entity_poly.pdbx_strand_id
1 'polypeptide(L)'
;MRARQLSRWTAGLVAVATVGTSTACGNAQEAATTAAPERNRPAGAERAAEEAAAEKAALAAYSGYLAASRTASRRSDPQEPALTRFLADPLLTRVRFSLRQARQNGAVSAGTLRSEGPTVISMDLDATPPTVEIQDCVDASNYRLVYLADDKVVPGTRGSRHLATATAARYPDGRWRISAGAAHQDQPC
;
A
#
# COMPACT_ATOMS: atom_id res chain seq x y z
N MET A 1 -0.22 4.93 46.01
CA MET A 1 -0.71 4.04 47.11
C MET A 1 -1.80 3.13 46.57
N ARG A 2 -1.79 1.85 46.98
CA ARG A 2 -2.65 0.68 46.63
C ARG A 2 -2.30 0.02 45.32
N ALA A 3 -1.55 -1.05 45.29
CA ALA A 3 -1.58 -2.39 45.93
C ALA A 3 -2.34 -3.40 45.05
N ARG A 4 -1.55 -4.25 44.42
CA ARG A 4 -1.56 -5.73 44.32
C ARG A 4 -2.93 -6.43 44.30
N GLN A 5 -3.16 -7.24 43.29
CA GLN A 5 -3.63 -8.61 43.52
C GLN A 5 -3.02 -9.57 42.49
N LEU A 6 -2.27 -10.52 43.01
CA LEU A 6 -1.83 -11.77 42.40
C LEU A 6 -2.95 -12.79 42.54
N SER A 7 -3.28 -13.53 41.50
CA SER A 7 -4.02 -14.78 41.63
C SER A 7 -3.31 -15.89 40.86
N ARG A 8 -2.72 -16.79 41.63
CA ARG A 8 -2.14 -18.08 41.21
C ARG A 8 -3.30 -19.09 41.17
N TRP A 9 -3.44 -19.87 40.11
CA TRP A 9 -4.15 -21.16 40.18
C TRP A 9 -3.31 -22.25 39.52
N THR A 10 -3.22 -23.34 40.27
CA THR A 10 -2.37 -24.50 40.17
C THR A 10 -2.89 -25.55 39.19
N ALA A 11 -1.93 -26.23 38.60
CA ALA A 11 -1.81 -27.63 38.16
C ALA A 11 -3.05 -28.57 38.15
N GLY A 12 -3.17 -29.30 37.03
CA GLY A 12 -3.96 -30.53 36.92
C GLY A 12 -3.38 -31.46 35.86
N LEU A 13 -2.54 -32.41 36.28
CA LEU A 13 -2.03 -33.54 35.55
C LEU A 13 -3.09 -34.65 35.51
N VAL A 14 -3.53 -35.11 34.35
CA VAL A 14 -4.18 -36.42 34.19
C VAL A 14 -3.57 -37.16 33.00
N ALA A 15 -2.80 -38.19 33.29
CA ALA A 15 -2.33 -39.18 32.36
C ALA A 15 -3.37 -40.32 32.28
N VAL A 16 -3.80 -40.70 31.09
CA VAL A 16 -4.50 -41.95 30.83
C VAL A 16 -3.85 -42.64 29.65
N ALA A 17 -3.17 -43.74 29.95
CA ALA A 17 -2.69 -44.69 28.96
C ALA A 17 -3.75 -45.77 28.75
N THR A 18 -4.17 -46.02 27.50
CA THR A 18 -4.87 -47.26 27.12
C THR A 18 -4.22 -47.86 25.89
N VAL A 19 -3.61 -49.01 26.11
CA VAL A 19 -3.16 -49.98 25.11
C VAL A 19 -4.37 -50.79 24.67
N GLY A 20 -4.61 -50.84 23.35
CA GLY A 20 -5.64 -51.68 22.76
C GLY A 20 -5.17 -52.20 21.39
N THR A 21 -4.66 -53.45 21.38
CA THR A 21 -4.41 -54.25 20.20
C THR A 21 -5.70 -54.94 19.75
N SER A 22 -6.05 -54.78 18.45
CA SER A 22 -6.92 -55.76 17.78
C SER A 22 -6.71 -55.71 16.27
N THR A 23 -6.20 -56.83 15.78
CA THR A 23 -6.10 -57.25 14.38
C THR A 23 -7.49 -57.64 13.85
N ALA A 24 -7.91 -57.09 12.73
CA ALA A 24 -8.92 -57.71 11.86
C ALA A 24 -8.70 -57.27 10.40
N CYS A 25 -8.48 -58.23 9.54
CA CYS A 25 -8.52 -58.11 8.07
C CYS A 25 -9.97 -57.92 7.61
N GLY A 26 -10.20 -56.94 6.72
CA GLY A 26 -11.47 -56.76 6.04
C GLY A 26 -11.28 -55.79 4.87
N ASN A 27 -11.29 -56.32 3.62
CA ASN A 27 -11.36 -55.54 2.41
C ASN A 27 -12.69 -54.79 2.33
N ALA A 28 -12.63 -53.48 2.30
CA ALA A 28 -13.65 -52.62 1.72
C ALA A 28 -12.96 -51.37 1.17
N GLN A 29 -13.04 -51.22 -0.10
CA GLN A 29 -12.44 -50.13 -0.86
C GLN A 29 -13.46 -48.96 -0.79
N GLU A 30 -13.40 -48.20 0.29
CA GLU A 30 -14.08 -46.91 0.38
C GLU A 30 -13.10 -45.82 -0.05
N ALA A 31 -13.55 -45.02 -1.02
CA ALA A 31 -12.84 -43.85 -1.51
C ALA A 31 -12.62 -42.85 -0.37
N ALA A 32 -11.46 -42.92 0.27
CA ALA A 32 -11.01 -41.90 1.18
C ALA A 32 -10.77 -40.63 0.38
N THR A 33 -11.67 -39.68 0.50
CA THR A 33 -11.39 -38.29 0.17
C THR A 33 -10.18 -37.87 0.97
N THR A 34 -9.04 -37.88 0.34
CA THR A 34 -7.78 -37.43 0.94
C THR A 34 -7.91 -35.93 1.12
N ALA A 35 -8.31 -35.48 2.29
CA ALA A 35 -8.10 -34.11 2.73
C ALA A 35 -6.59 -33.88 2.62
N ALA A 36 -6.18 -33.01 1.72
CA ALA A 36 -4.79 -32.62 1.56
C ALA A 36 -4.30 -32.12 2.93
N PRO A 37 -3.13 -32.59 3.42
CA PRO A 37 -2.61 -32.11 4.68
C PRO A 37 -2.43 -30.61 4.57
N GLU A 38 -3.12 -29.85 5.43
CA GLU A 38 -2.78 -28.43 5.66
C GLU A 38 -1.30 -28.40 5.97
N ARG A 39 -0.52 -27.90 5.01
CA ARG A 39 0.92 -27.77 5.16
C ARG A 39 1.13 -26.83 6.33
N ASN A 40 1.64 -27.34 7.42
CA ASN A 40 2.11 -26.62 8.59
C ASN A 40 3.26 -25.69 8.13
N ARG A 41 2.90 -24.53 7.55
CA ARG A 41 3.85 -23.54 7.08
C ARG A 41 4.45 -22.89 8.31
N PRO A 42 5.79 -22.83 8.47
CA PRO A 42 6.40 -22.15 9.61
C PRO A 42 5.89 -20.70 9.69
N ALA A 43 5.57 -20.23 10.88
CA ALA A 43 5.03 -18.86 11.08
C ALA A 43 5.89 -17.76 10.43
N GLY A 44 7.21 -17.95 10.38
CA GLY A 44 8.12 -17.06 9.67
C GLY A 44 7.91 -17.03 8.14
N ALA A 45 7.55 -18.16 7.53
CA ALA A 45 7.29 -18.21 6.09
C ALA A 45 5.93 -17.56 5.73
N GLU A 46 4.96 -17.62 6.62
CA GLU A 46 3.67 -16.93 6.44
C GLU A 46 3.86 -15.41 6.53
N ARG A 47 4.61 -14.93 7.52
CA ARG A 47 4.93 -13.51 7.67
C ARG A 47 5.69 -12.97 6.46
N ALA A 48 6.72 -13.68 5.99
CA ALA A 48 7.47 -13.28 4.80
C ALA A 48 6.58 -13.23 3.54
N ALA A 49 5.63 -14.15 3.40
CA ALA A 49 4.67 -14.13 2.30
C ALA A 49 3.69 -12.95 2.39
N GLU A 50 3.26 -12.58 3.60
CA GLU A 50 2.41 -11.42 3.86
C GLU A 50 3.15 -10.12 3.51
N GLU A 51 4.40 -9.98 3.95
CA GLU A 51 5.25 -8.83 3.67
C GLU A 51 5.49 -8.66 2.15
N ALA A 52 5.82 -9.73 1.45
CA ALA A 52 5.99 -9.69 0.00
C ALA A 52 4.68 -9.33 -0.75
N ALA A 53 3.53 -9.80 -0.26
CA ALA A 53 2.24 -9.44 -0.82
C ALA A 53 1.90 -7.96 -0.57
N ALA A 54 2.20 -7.44 0.62
CA ALA A 54 2.01 -6.04 0.99
C ALA A 54 2.91 -5.11 0.16
N GLU A 55 4.20 -5.42 0.03
CA GLU A 55 5.14 -4.70 -0.84
C GLU A 55 4.60 -4.57 -2.26
N LYS A 56 4.26 -5.72 -2.89
CA LYS A 56 3.72 -5.75 -4.24
C LYS A 56 2.46 -4.89 -4.40
N ALA A 57 1.55 -4.98 -3.42
CA ALA A 57 0.28 -4.25 -3.46
C ALA A 57 0.48 -2.74 -3.24
N ALA A 58 1.38 -2.34 -2.34
CA ALA A 58 1.73 -0.95 -2.08
C ALA A 58 2.40 -0.29 -3.30
N LEU A 59 3.36 -0.98 -3.93
CA LEU A 59 4.01 -0.49 -5.16
C LEU A 59 3.03 -0.39 -6.33
N ALA A 60 2.08 -1.31 -6.44
CA ALA A 60 1.00 -1.23 -7.44
C ALA A 60 0.07 -0.03 -7.17
N ALA A 61 -0.27 0.24 -5.91
CA ALA A 61 -1.04 1.42 -5.52
C ALA A 61 -0.29 2.72 -5.85
N TYR A 62 1.01 2.78 -5.60
CA TYR A 62 1.86 3.92 -5.94
C TYR A 62 1.91 4.19 -7.45
N SER A 63 2.13 3.15 -8.25
CA SER A 63 2.08 3.25 -9.71
C SER A 63 0.71 3.76 -10.20
N GLY A 64 -0.37 3.22 -9.63
CA GLY A 64 -1.74 3.67 -9.91
C GLY A 64 -1.99 5.13 -9.52
N TYR A 65 -1.46 5.57 -8.38
CA TYR A 65 -1.51 6.97 -7.94
C TYR A 65 -0.83 7.91 -8.95
N LEU A 66 0.38 7.58 -9.40
CA LEU A 66 1.10 8.40 -10.40
C LEU A 66 0.33 8.46 -11.72
N ALA A 67 -0.24 7.35 -12.19
CA ALA A 67 -1.03 7.29 -13.40
C ALA A 67 -2.33 8.11 -13.29
N ALA A 68 -3.07 7.96 -12.19
CA ALA A 68 -4.30 8.71 -11.91
C ALA A 68 -4.04 10.22 -11.82
N SER A 69 -3.00 10.61 -11.09
CA SER A 69 -2.60 12.01 -10.95
C SER A 69 -2.19 12.63 -12.29
N ARG A 70 -1.47 11.89 -13.14
CA ARG A 70 -1.11 12.33 -14.50
C ARG A 70 -2.36 12.56 -15.36
N THR A 71 -3.30 11.62 -15.35
CA THR A 71 -4.55 11.74 -16.10
C THR A 71 -5.37 12.94 -15.64
N ALA A 72 -5.54 13.10 -14.33
CA ALA A 72 -6.26 14.22 -13.73
C ALA A 72 -5.60 15.59 -14.05
N SER A 73 -4.27 15.68 -13.92
CA SER A 73 -3.54 16.93 -14.11
C SER A 73 -3.53 17.43 -15.56
N ARG A 74 -3.56 16.53 -16.55
CA ARG A 74 -3.64 16.92 -17.98
C ARG A 74 -4.93 17.64 -18.33
N ARG A 75 -5.98 17.48 -17.55
CA ARG A 75 -7.29 18.13 -17.74
C ARG A 75 -7.69 19.00 -16.55
N SER A 76 -6.83 19.10 -15.55
CA SER A 76 -7.12 19.72 -14.27
C SER A 76 -8.46 19.28 -13.72
N ASP A 77 -8.72 17.95 -13.77
CA ASP A 77 -9.97 17.34 -13.37
C ASP A 77 -9.90 16.78 -11.93
N PRO A 78 -10.48 17.48 -10.94
CA PRO A 78 -10.51 17.01 -9.56
C PRO A 78 -11.46 15.83 -9.34
N GLN A 79 -12.31 15.50 -10.32
CA GLN A 79 -13.28 14.41 -10.25
C GLN A 79 -12.82 13.15 -10.97
N GLU A 80 -11.57 13.12 -11.48
CA GLU A 80 -11.02 11.91 -12.12
C GLU A 80 -11.25 10.67 -11.23
N PRO A 81 -12.04 9.67 -11.70
CA PRO A 81 -12.45 8.54 -10.84
C PRO A 81 -11.28 7.71 -10.29
N ALA A 82 -10.19 7.62 -11.06
CA ALA A 82 -9.02 6.87 -10.64
C ALA A 82 -8.34 7.46 -9.40
N LEU A 83 -8.53 8.75 -9.08
CA LEU A 83 -8.00 9.36 -7.85
C LEU A 83 -8.52 8.64 -6.61
N THR A 84 -9.83 8.38 -6.51
CA THR A 84 -10.40 7.68 -5.35
C THR A 84 -10.04 6.20 -5.27
N ARG A 85 -9.64 5.62 -6.39
CA ARG A 85 -9.18 4.23 -6.43
C ARG A 85 -7.82 4.06 -5.78
N PHE A 86 -6.91 5.01 -5.99
CA PHE A 86 -5.50 4.88 -5.62
C PHE A 86 -5.05 5.84 -4.52
N LEU A 87 -5.82 6.89 -4.22
CA LEU A 87 -5.52 7.84 -3.15
C LEU A 87 -6.56 7.76 -2.03
N ALA A 88 -6.10 8.10 -0.84
CA ALA A 88 -6.95 8.31 0.34
C ALA A 88 -6.60 9.66 0.99
N ASP A 89 -7.46 10.11 1.90
CA ASP A 89 -7.20 11.32 2.68
C ASP A 89 -6.02 11.10 3.65
N PRO A 90 -5.24 12.17 3.91
CA PRO A 90 -5.43 13.55 3.46
C PRO A 90 -4.87 13.87 2.05
N LEU A 91 -4.15 12.94 1.40
CA LEU A 91 -3.54 13.20 0.09
C LEU A 91 -4.59 13.45 -1.01
N LEU A 92 -5.67 12.67 -1.03
CA LEU A 92 -6.75 12.83 -2.01
C LEU A 92 -7.33 14.25 -1.99
N THR A 93 -7.65 14.76 -0.81
CA THR A 93 -8.17 16.13 -0.63
C THR A 93 -7.19 17.18 -1.13
N ARG A 94 -5.90 17.01 -0.84
CA ARG A 94 -4.84 17.93 -1.27
C ARG A 94 -4.67 17.94 -2.79
N VAL A 95 -4.65 16.77 -3.42
CA VAL A 95 -4.55 16.63 -4.89
C VAL A 95 -5.76 17.27 -5.58
N ARG A 96 -6.98 16.99 -5.09
CA ARG A 96 -8.19 17.61 -5.63
C ARG A 96 -8.23 19.12 -5.48
N PHE A 97 -7.70 19.64 -4.37
CA PHE A 97 -7.59 21.07 -4.16
C PHE A 97 -6.65 21.71 -5.21
N SER A 98 -5.46 21.14 -5.42
CA SER A 98 -4.50 21.63 -6.41
C SER A 98 -5.07 21.58 -7.83
N LEU A 99 -5.81 20.53 -8.19
CA LEU A 99 -6.46 20.41 -9.50
C LEU A 99 -7.57 21.47 -9.69
N ARG A 100 -8.36 21.75 -8.64
CA ARG A 100 -9.35 22.84 -8.68
C ARG A 100 -8.69 24.21 -8.91
N GLN A 101 -7.60 24.48 -8.20
CA GLN A 101 -6.84 25.73 -8.42
C GLN A 101 -6.28 25.83 -9.83
N ALA A 102 -5.66 24.77 -10.34
CA ALA A 102 -5.17 24.73 -11.72
C ALA A 102 -6.30 24.99 -12.73
N ARG A 103 -7.45 24.35 -12.55
CA ARG A 103 -8.65 24.55 -13.39
C ARG A 103 -9.17 25.97 -13.34
N GLN A 104 -9.26 26.56 -12.15
CA GLN A 104 -9.70 27.95 -11.97
C GLN A 104 -8.77 28.96 -12.66
N ASN A 105 -7.47 28.65 -12.67
CA ASN A 105 -6.46 29.46 -13.34
C ASN A 105 -6.33 29.15 -14.85
N GLY A 106 -7.17 28.27 -15.41
CA GLY A 106 -7.09 27.86 -16.81
C GLY A 106 -5.78 27.17 -17.15
N ALA A 107 -5.17 26.45 -16.19
CA ALA A 107 -3.89 25.78 -16.35
C ALA A 107 -4.04 24.25 -16.33
N VAL A 108 -3.19 23.58 -17.11
CA VAL A 108 -3.09 22.11 -17.18
C VAL A 108 -1.65 21.67 -17.13
N SER A 109 -1.41 20.40 -16.80
CA SER A 109 -0.04 19.87 -16.86
C SER A 109 0.37 19.55 -18.30
N ALA A 110 1.61 19.89 -18.63
CA ALA A 110 2.31 19.52 -19.85
C ALA A 110 3.62 18.79 -19.49
N GLY A 111 4.07 17.94 -20.42
CA GLY A 111 5.25 17.12 -20.25
C GLY A 111 4.97 15.83 -19.47
N THR A 112 6.02 15.23 -18.95
CA THR A 112 5.99 13.92 -18.29
C THR A 112 6.67 13.96 -16.93
N LEU A 113 6.15 13.17 -16.01
CA LEU A 113 6.75 12.80 -14.74
C LEU A 113 7.06 11.32 -14.81
N ARG A 114 8.28 10.90 -14.52
CA ARG A 114 8.73 9.51 -14.55
C ARG A 114 9.18 9.07 -13.17
N SER A 115 8.72 7.91 -12.76
CA SER A 115 9.23 7.15 -11.62
C SER A 115 10.41 6.30 -12.10
N GLU A 116 11.53 6.34 -11.43
CA GLU A 116 12.78 5.68 -11.87
C GLU A 116 13.17 4.48 -11.01
N GLY A 117 12.28 4.01 -10.14
CA GLY A 117 12.49 2.81 -9.35
C GLY A 117 12.00 2.96 -7.91
N PRO A 118 10.69 2.89 -7.68
CA PRO A 118 10.14 2.96 -6.34
C PRO A 118 10.56 1.72 -5.54
N THR A 119 11.02 1.95 -4.31
CA THR A 119 11.44 0.92 -3.36
C THR A 119 10.70 1.09 -2.05
N VAL A 120 10.41 -0.02 -1.37
CA VAL A 120 9.89 0.00 0.00
C VAL A 120 11.06 0.24 0.95
N ILE A 121 10.94 1.24 1.81
CA ILE A 121 11.97 1.61 2.79
C ILE A 121 11.60 1.22 4.22
N SER A 122 10.31 1.07 4.51
CA SER A 122 9.80 0.50 5.77
C SER A 122 8.40 -0.07 5.60
N MET A 123 8.02 -0.96 6.51
CA MET A 123 6.72 -1.61 6.52
C MET A 123 6.29 -1.86 7.96
N ASP A 124 5.04 -1.51 8.29
CA ASP A 124 4.40 -1.83 9.56
C ASP A 124 3.02 -2.45 9.28
N LEU A 125 2.97 -3.78 9.28
CA LEU A 125 1.72 -4.53 9.02
C LEU A 125 0.88 -4.70 10.27
N ASP A 126 1.42 -4.41 11.45
CA ASP A 126 0.74 -4.49 12.74
C ASP A 126 0.09 -3.16 13.13
N ALA A 127 0.41 -2.08 12.39
CA ALA A 127 -0.25 -0.78 12.53
C ALA A 127 -1.74 -0.83 12.15
N THR A 128 -2.49 0.17 12.60
CA THR A 128 -3.92 0.32 12.26
C THR A 128 -4.15 1.72 11.66
N PRO A 129 -4.29 1.82 10.35
CA PRO A 129 -4.18 0.76 9.32
C PRO A 129 -2.74 0.29 9.08
N PRO A 130 -2.52 -0.93 8.54
CA PRO A 130 -1.21 -1.36 8.07
C PRO A 130 -0.62 -0.39 7.05
N THR A 131 0.69 -0.11 7.13
CA THR A 131 1.36 0.89 6.29
C THR A 131 2.64 0.36 5.65
N VAL A 132 2.96 0.95 4.50
CA VAL A 132 4.21 0.73 3.76
C VAL A 132 4.74 2.08 3.30
N GLU A 133 5.98 2.40 3.65
CA GLU A 133 6.67 3.59 3.20
C GLU A 133 7.45 3.30 1.92
N ILE A 134 7.26 4.17 0.92
CA ILE A 134 7.86 4.04 -0.41
C ILE A 134 8.73 5.26 -0.66
N GLN A 135 9.91 5.02 -1.23
CA GLN A 135 10.81 6.04 -1.73
C GLN A 135 11.02 5.84 -3.22
N ASP A 136 11.06 6.93 -3.99
CA ASP A 136 11.25 6.91 -5.44
C ASP A 136 12.13 8.09 -5.87
N CYS A 137 12.90 7.89 -6.92
CA CYS A 137 13.51 8.98 -7.67
C CYS A 137 12.55 9.39 -8.79
N VAL A 138 12.05 10.62 -8.73
CA VAL A 138 11.08 11.13 -9.70
C VAL A 138 11.74 12.15 -10.62
N ASP A 139 11.81 11.83 -11.91
CA ASP A 139 12.21 12.80 -12.93
C ASP A 139 10.99 13.59 -13.40
N ALA A 140 10.88 14.83 -12.93
CA ALA A 140 9.89 15.80 -13.32
C ALA A 140 10.49 16.96 -14.18
N SER A 141 11.71 16.83 -14.68
CA SER A 141 12.42 17.89 -15.43
C SER A 141 11.65 18.40 -16.65
N ASN A 142 10.85 17.53 -17.28
CA ASN A 142 9.97 17.89 -18.40
C ASN A 142 8.54 18.28 -17.95
N TYR A 143 8.24 18.21 -16.65
CA TYR A 143 6.91 18.57 -16.15
C TYR A 143 6.79 20.07 -15.89
N ARG A 144 5.65 20.64 -16.28
CA ARG A 144 5.29 22.03 -16.03
C ARG A 144 3.77 22.20 -16.10
N LEU A 145 3.25 23.28 -15.56
CA LEU A 145 1.91 23.76 -15.90
C LEU A 145 1.96 24.77 -17.03
N VAL A 146 0.96 24.74 -17.90
CA VAL A 146 0.77 25.70 -18.98
C VAL A 146 -0.64 26.25 -18.96
N TYR A 147 -0.81 27.50 -19.37
CA TYR A 147 -2.12 28.11 -19.56
C TYR A 147 -2.78 27.59 -20.84
N LEU A 148 -4.05 27.19 -20.75
CA LEU A 148 -4.81 26.71 -21.91
C LEU A 148 -5.03 27.79 -22.99
N ALA A 149 -4.96 29.07 -22.61
CA ALA A 149 -5.24 30.18 -23.51
C ALA A 149 -4.11 30.42 -24.53
N ASP A 150 -2.84 30.16 -24.16
CA ASP A 150 -1.69 30.58 -24.98
C ASP A 150 -0.47 29.64 -24.84
N ASP A 151 -0.65 28.49 -24.19
CA ASP A 151 0.39 27.48 -23.93
C ASP A 151 1.64 28.01 -23.16
N LYS A 152 1.54 29.21 -22.57
CA LYS A 152 2.66 29.75 -21.80
C LYS A 152 2.83 28.98 -20.49
N VAL A 153 4.08 28.80 -20.11
CA VAL A 153 4.42 28.13 -18.85
C VAL A 153 4.02 29.01 -17.68
N VAL A 154 3.29 28.42 -16.74
CA VAL A 154 2.97 29.07 -15.46
C VAL A 154 4.28 29.26 -14.68
N PRO A 155 4.62 30.47 -14.24
CA PRO A 155 5.86 30.73 -13.52
C PRO A 155 6.03 29.85 -12.28
N GLY A 156 7.25 29.34 -12.06
CA GLY A 156 7.58 28.53 -10.87
C GLY A 156 7.06 27.09 -10.88
N THR A 157 6.52 26.61 -12.03
CA THR A 157 5.96 25.24 -12.10
C THR A 157 6.83 24.24 -12.84
N ARG A 158 8.04 24.62 -13.27
CA ARG A 158 8.99 23.67 -13.85
C ARG A 158 9.45 22.70 -12.79
N GLY A 159 9.31 21.42 -13.07
CA GLY A 159 9.79 20.37 -12.19
C GLY A 159 11.30 20.17 -12.29
N SER A 160 11.81 19.36 -11.38
CA SER A 160 13.19 18.88 -11.34
C SER A 160 13.22 17.38 -11.08
N ARG A 161 14.39 16.77 -11.19
CA ARG A 161 14.61 15.42 -10.71
C ARG A 161 14.87 15.47 -9.22
N HIS A 162 14.10 14.72 -8.42
CA HIS A 162 14.14 14.81 -6.96
C HIS A 162 13.65 13.52 -6.31
N LEU A 163 14.04 13.35 -5.05
CA LEU A 163 13.53 12.30 -4.19
C LEU A 163 12.04 12.55 -3.87
N ALA A 164 11.25 11.49 -3.90
CA ALA A 164 9.86 11.50 -3.45
C ALA A 164 9.62 10.39 -2.43
N THR A 165 8.75 10.64 -1.47
CA THR A 165 8.28 9.63 -0.51
C THR A 165 6.76 9.52 -0.55
N ALA A 166 6.25 8.33 -0.23
CA ALA A 166 4.81 8.07 -0.16
C ALA A 166 4.50 7.03 0.90
N THR A 167 3.38 7.21 1.59
CA THR A 167 2.81 6.23 2.51
C THR A 167 1.62 5.54 1.85
N ALA A 168 1.73 4.25 1.62
CA ALA A 168 0.60 3.40 1.28
C ALA A 168 -0.02 2.85 2.55
N ALA A 169 -1.35 2.87 2.64
CA ALA A 169 -2.11 2.30 3.76
C ALA A 169 -3.15 1.30 3.25
N ARG A 170 -3.36 0.21 4.00
CA ARG A 170 -4.36 -0.81 3.69
C ARG A 170 -5.67 -0.48 4.40
N TYR A 171 -6.73 -0.28 3.63
CA TYR A 171 -8.05 0.08 4.13
C TYR A 171 -8.94 -1.14 4.41
N PRO A 172 -10.08 -0.99 5.15
CA PRO A 172 -10.96 -2.10 5.50
C PRO A 172 -11.54 -2.87 4.30
N ASP A 173 -11.59 -2.24 3.12
CA ASP A 173 -11.99 -2.91 1.87
C ASP A 173 -10.86 -3.77 1.25
N GLY A 174 -9.75 -3.96 1.96
CA GLY A 174 -8.58 -4.72 1.56
C GLY A 174 -7.67 -4.02 0.56
N ARG A 175 -8.00 -2.80 0.12
CA ARG A 175 -7.23 -2.07 -0.89
C ARG A 175 -6.13 -1.23 -0.26
N TRP A 176 -4.98 -1.21 -0.92
CA TRP A 176 -3.91 -0.28 -0.62
C TRP A 176 -4.14 1.03 -1.39
N ARG A 177 -4.02 2.16 -0.70
CA ARG A 177 -4.11 3.50 -1.28
C ARG A 177 -3.02 4.39 -0.69
N ILE A 178 -2.59 5.37 -1.48
CA ILE A 178 -1.60 6.35 -1.02
C ILE A 178 -2.32 7.42 -0.20
N SER A 179 -1.97 7.49 1.07
CA SER A 179 -2.55 8.43 2.05
C SER A 179 -1.70 9.67 2.26
N ALA A 180 -0.37 9.54 2.06
CA ALA A 180 0.57 10.66 2.16
C ALA A 180 1.57 10.61 1.00
N GLY A 181 2.16 11.75 0.67
CA GLY A 181 3.22 11.88 -0.30
C GLY A 181 3.90 13.23 -0.17
N ALA A 182 5.22 13.24 -0.37
CA ALA A 182 6.06 14.43 -0.37
C ALA A 182 7.05 14.38 -1.54
N ALA A 183 7.29 15.54 -2.15
CA ALA A 183 8.36 15.76 -3.11
C ALA A 183 9.47 16.56 -2.42
N HIS A 184 10.64 15.98 -2.33
CA HIS A 184 11.81 16.58 -1.69
C HIS A 184 12.65 17.26 -2.78
N GLN A 185 12.18 18.42 -3.25
CA GLN A 185 12.80 19.13 -4.39
C GLN A 185 14.21 19.64 -4.09
N ASP A 186 14.57 19.74 -2.82
CA ASP A 186 15.91 20.06 -2.31
C ASP A 186 16.85 18.85 -2.24
N GLN A 187 16.34 17.65 -2.53
CA GLN A 187 17.09 16.39 -2.54
C GLN A 187 17.13 15.80 -3.96
N PRO A 188 18.14 16.13 -4.73
CA PRO A 188 18.30 15.54 -6.06
C PRO A 188 18.66 14.06 -5.95
N CYS A 189 18.22 13.28 -6.87
CA CYS A 189 18.52 11.84 -7.01
C CYS A 189 18.96 11.54 -8.49
#